data_933fc1c0b2533faebadfdc35168895ff
#
_entry.id   933fc1c0b2533faebadfdc35168895ff
#
_cell.length_a   1.000
_cell.length_b   1.000
_cell.length_c   1.000
_cell.angle_alpha   90.00
_cell.angle_beta   90.00
_cell.angle_gamma   90.00
#
_symmetry.space_group_name_H-M   'P 1'
#
loop_
_entity.id
_entity.type
_entity.pdbx_description
1 polymer ?
#
loop_
_entity_poly.entity_id
_entity_poly.type
_entity_poly.pdbx_seq_one_letter_code
_entity_poly.pdbx_strand_id
1 'polypeptide(L)'
;MAKKEQLLRLVHIVKALEKAPEEGLSYQELYDYLKQKHEDKDCEKFSFSEKTFQRDRHLLEDIFMIYIAPNGKGRWVIEESELTNRYAIFDNILLVDAYRRTKEMQEVLLFERQEKTLGLNHIEDIIEAIEKHRTVRFFYTKFWEGVARQREMVPYALKEHNRRWYLIAAEHKEPMQFKAFGLDRISQLEVTSTKVQRKKVNIEALFKNTYGVMIDMGTPPQEIILSFDYEQGQYIKTLPLHPSQKLLEDNEDEVRISLLLVPTYNFVMEICARSQYVKVLAPAILAEEVKEHLKKAYEQYL
;
A
#
# COMPACT_ATOMS: atom_id res chain seq x y z
N MET A 1 0.01 -21.13 22.20
CA MET A 1 -0.02 -19.87 22.96
C MET A 1 1.27 -19.07 22.77
N ALA A 2 2.45 -19.60 23.03
CA ALA A 2 3.73 -18.87 22.94
C ALA A 2 4.01 -18.09 21.64
N LYS A 3 3.68 -18.64 20.46
CA LYS A 3 3.93 -17.97 19.16
C LYS A 3 3.06 -16.73 18.93
N LYS A 4 1.81 -16.74 19.40
CA LYS A 4 0.90 -15.59 19.27
C LYS A 4 1.35 -14.42 20.13
N GLU A 5 1.65 -14.68 21.39
CA GLU A 5 2.13 -13.66 22.34
C GLU A 5 3.43 -13.03 21.86
N GLN A 6 4.30 -13.82 21.26
CA GLN A 6 5.53 -13.34 20.65
C GLN A 6 5.22 -12.37 19.49
N LEU A 7 4.34 -12.74 18.56
CA LEU A 7 3.98 -11.89 17.43
C LEU A 7 3.41 -10.54 17.90
N LEU A 8 2.48 -10.55 18.85
CA LEU A 8 1.91 -9.34 19.42
C LEU A 8 2.94 -8.49 20.16
N ARG A 9 3.88 -9.13 20.85
CA ARG A 9 4.97 -8.43 21.52
C ARG A 9 5.87 -7.72 20.50
N LEU A 10 6.24 -8.36 19.36
CA LEU A 10 6.99 -7.73 18.28
C LEU A 10 6.27 -6.47 17.77
N VAL A 11 4.97 -6.56 17.52
CA VAL A 11 4.16 -5.41 17.08
C VAL A 11 4.18 -4.30 18.14
N HIS A 12 4.03 -4.64 19.41
CA HIS A 12 4.03 -3.64 20.49
C HIS A 12 5.40 -2.99 20.71
N ILE A 13 6.51 -3.73 20.51
CA ILE A 13 7.87 -3.16 20.53
C ILE A 13 8.01 -2.08 19.46
N VAL A 14 7.63 -2.40 18.24
CA VAL A 14 7.73 -1.43 17.13
C VAL A 14 6.87 -0.20 17.40
N LYS A 15 5.60 -0.38 17.79
CA LYS A 15 4.70 0.75 18.10
C LYS A 15 5.18 1.60 19.29
N ALA A 16 5.83 1.01 20.26
CA ALA A 16 6.42 1.77 21.37
C ALA A 16 7.56 2.68 20.87
N LEU A 17 8.47 2.11 20.08
CA LEU A 17 9.61 2.85 19.54
C LEU A 17 9.22 3.90 18.50
N GLU A 18 8.17 3.66 17.72
CA GLU A 18 7.63 4.65 16.77
C GLU A 18 7.01 5.88 17.43
N LYS A 19 6.41 5.68 18.61
CA LYS A 19 5.83 6.77 19.41
C LYS A 19 6.84 7.43 20.36
N ALA A 20 8.05 6.88 20.42
CA ALA A 20 9.10 7.38 21.27
C ALA A 20 9.57 8.77 20.82
N PRO A 21 10.08 9.59 21.74
CA PRO A 21 10.88 10.77 21.37
C PRO A 21 12.06 10.38 20.49
N GLU A 22 12.65 11.36 19.79
CA GLU A 22 13.87 11.13 18.96
C GLU A 22 15.02 10.45 19.72
N GLU A 23 15.05 10.61 21.03
CA GLU A 23 16.00 9.95 21.92
C GLU A 23 15.77 8.45 22.10
N GLY A 24 14.63 7.91 21.64
CA GLY A 24 14.26 6.51 21.78
C GLY A 24 13.79 6.12 23.19
N LEU A 25 13.69 4.81 23.46
CA LEU A 25 13.27 4.25 24.76
C LEU A 25 14.40 3.45 25.41
N SER A 26 14.52 3.56 26.74
CA SER A 26 15.33 2.64 27.53
C SER A 26 14.63 1.27 27.58
N TYR A 27 15.39 0.23 27.94
CA TYR A 27 14.84 -1.09 28.14
C TYR A 27 13.72 -1.08 29.20
N GLN A 28 13.88 -0.32 30.30
CA GLN A 28 12.88 -0.22 31.36
C GLN A 28 11.57 0.41 30.87
N GLU A 29 11.64 1.52 30.14
CA GLU A 29 10.44 2.17 29.56
C GLU A 29 9.73 1.25 28.58
N LEU A 30 10.48 0.49 27.77
CA LEU A 30 9.91 -0.51 26.87
C LEU A 30 9.27 -1.66 27.64
N TYR A 31 9.91 -2.14 28.70
CA TYR A 31 9.36 -3.17 29.58
C TYR A 31 8.03 -2.73 30.21
N ASP A 32 7.97 -1.51 30.75
CA ASP A 32 6.79 -0.96 31.40
C ASP A 32 5.63 -0.78 30.42
N TYR A 33 5.93 -0.30 29.20
CA TYR A 33 4.94 -0.21 28.14
C TYR A 33 4.37 -1.59 27.75
N LEU A 34 5.24 -2.58 27.55
CA LEU A 34 4.82 -3.93 27.18
C LEU A 34 4.04 -4.60 28.34
N LYS A 35 4.44 -4.37 29.58
CA LYS A 35 3.74 -4.87 30.76
C LYS A 35 2.33 -4.34 30.84
N GLN A 36 2.13 -3.02 30.66
CA GLN A 36 0.82 -2.40 30.62
C GLN A 36 -0.07 -3.03 29.53
N LYS A 37 0.47 -3.25 28.32
CA LYS A 37 -0.27 -3.90 27.23
C LYS A 37 -0.59 -5.37 27.48
N HIS A 38 0.11 -6.02 28.39
CA HIS A 38 -0.13 -7.41 28.77
C HIS A 38 -1.13 -7.52 29.94
N GLU A 39 -1.07 -6.64 30.94
CA GLU A 39 -1.95 -6.65 32.12
C GLU A 39 -3.43 -6.44 31.75
N ASP A 40 -3.70 -5.73 30.64
CA ASP A 40 -5.05 -5.61 30.06
C ASP A 40 -5.62 -6.95 29.52
N LYS A 41 -4.88 -8.08 29.58
CA LYS A 41 -5.19 -9.34 28.89
C LYS A 41 -5.33 -10.58 29.77
N ASP A 42 -5.73 -10.46 31.04
CA ASP A 42 -5.97 -11.60 31.93
C ASP A 42 -4.84 -12.67 32.12
N CYS A 43 -4.33 -12.76 33.35
CA CYS A 43 -3.96 -13.98 34.08
C CYS A 43 -2.59 -14.64 33.92
N GLU A 44 -1.67 -14.28 33.09
CA GLU A 44 -0.32 -14.86 33.14
C GLU A 44 0.73 -13.82 33.54
N LYS A 45 1.72 -14.24 34.36
CA LYS A 45 2.84 -13.37 34.76
C LYS A 45 3.60 -12.91 33.52
N PHE A 46 3.55 -11.62 33.23
CA PHE A 46 4.36 -11.04 32.17
C PHE A 46 5.84 -11.30 32.40
N SER A 47 6.51 -11.89 31.43
CA SER A 47 7.95 -12.15 31.45
C SER A 47 8.59 -11.63 30.17
N PHE A 48 9.40 -10.60 30.34
CA PHE A 48 10.17 -10.01 29.25
C PHE A 48 11.56 -9.68 29.76
N SER A 49 12.55 -10.51 29.43
CA SER A 49 13.95 -10.32 29.78
C SER A 49 14.72 -9.63 28.66
N GLU A 50 15.88 -9.04 28.99
CA GLU A 50 16.79 -8.49 27.97
C GLU A 50 17.15 -9.54 26.91
N LYS A 51 17.36 -10.80 27.30
CA LYS A 51 17.60 -11.90 26.36
C LYS A 51 16.39 -12.12 25.43
N THR A 52 15.17 -11.97 25.95
CA THR A 52 13.95 -12.03 25.13
C THR A 52 13.90 -10.87 24.16
N PHE A 53 14.21 -9.65 24.62
CA PHE A 53 14.27 -8.47 23.78
C PHE A 53 15.29 -8.62 22.64
N GLN A 54 16.49 -9.11 22.93
CA GLN A 54 17.51 -9.33 21.90
C GLN A 54 17.03 -10.32 20.82
N ARG A 55 16.40 -11.42 21.25
CA ARG A 55 15.82 -12.39 20.31
C ARG A 55 14.69 -11.79 19.48
N ASP A 56 13.81 -11.01 20.09
CA ASP A 56 12.70 -10.37 19.41
C ASP A 56 13.20 -9.30 18.43
N ARG A 57 14.28 -8.60 18.77
CA ARG A 57 14.96 -7.65 17.87
C ARG A 57 15.50 -8.36 16.61
N HIS A 58 16.19 -9.49 16.75
CA HIS A 58 16.64 -10.28 15.59
C HIS A 58 15.48 -10.79 14.74
N LEU A 59 14.36 -11.18 15.35
CA LEU A 59 13.17 -11.58 14.57
C LEU A 59 12.54 -10.41 13.83
N LEU A 60 12.56 -9.19 14.39
CA LEU A 60 12.10 -7.98 13.70
C LEU A 60 12.99 -7.66 12.50
N GLU A 61 14.30 -7.84 12.64
CA GLU A 61 15.26 -7.70 11.56
C GLU A 61 15.05 -8.76 10.47
N ASP A 62 15.04 -10.04 10.83
CA ASP A 62 14.98 -11.17 9.90
C ASP A 62 13.65 -11.25 9.13
N ILE A 63 12.50 -10.98 9.80
CA ILE A 63 11.18 -11.18 9.22
C ILE A 63 10.60 -9.89 8.65
N PHE A 64 10.83 -8.77 9.36
CA PHE A 64 10.19 -7.50 9.04
C PHE A 64 11.16 -6.43 8.53
N MET A 65 12.46 -6.76 8.42
CA MET A 65 13.51 -5.83 8.00
C MET A 65 13.48 -4.51 8.79
N ILE A 66 13.20 -4.62 10.11
CA ILE A 66 13.17 -3.49 11.03
C ILE A 66 14.38 -3.58 11.95
N TYR A 67 15.28 -2.63 11.78
CA TYR A 67 16.52 -2.56 12.54
C TYR A 67 16.33 -1.68 13.78
N ILE A 68 16.52 -2.28 14.96
CA ILE A 68 16.49 -1.58 16.24
C ILE A 68 17.90 -1.51 16.80
N ALA A 69 18.43 -0.32 16.99
CA ALA A 69 19.78 -0.09 17.45
C ALA A 69 19.84 0.81 18.70
N PRO A 70 20.90 0.72 19.51
CA PRO A 70 21.13 1.62 20.62
C PRO A 70 21.65 2.98 20.10
N ASN A 71 21.12 4.08 20.61
CA ASN A 71 21.54 5.43 20.23
C ASN A 71 22.79 5.96 20.97
N GLY A 72 23.61 5.11 21.57
CA GLY A 72 24.79 5.48 22.34
C GLY A 72 24.53 5.98 23.77
N LYS A 73 23.28 6.25 24.15
CA LYS A 73 22.85 6.66 25.51
C LYS A 73 22.12 5.55 26.28
N GLY A 74 22.25 4.30 25.83
CA GLY A 74 21.53 3.17 26.41
C GLY A 74 20.01 3.13 26.10
N ARG A 75 19.58 3.88 25.10
CA ARG A 75 18.20 3.92 24.61
C ARG A 75 18.13 3.28 23.22
N TRP A 76 16.99 2.73 22.88
CA TRP A 76 16.74 2.01 21.64
C TRP A 76 15.90 2.85 20.69
N VAL A 77 16.30 2.88 19.43
CA VAL A 77 15.59 3.57 18.33
C VAL A 77 15.42 2.63 17.15
N ILE A 78 14.42 2.88 16.32
CA ILE A 78 14.31 2.23 15.03
C ILE A 78 15.22 2.99 14.06
N GLU A 79 16.26 2.33 13.55
CA GLU A 79 17.01 2.83 12.41
C GLU A 79 16.16 2.78 11.14
N GLU A 80 16.57 3.50 10.10
CA GLU A 80 15.87 3.56 8.84
C GLU A 80 15.54 2.16 8.31
N SER A 81 14.27 1.83 8.10
CA SER A 81 13.88 0.53 7.59
C SER A 81 13.55 0.63 6.10
N GLU A 82 13.98 -0.35 5.32
CA GLU A 82 13.68 -0.45 3.88
C GLU A 82 12.20 -0.67 3.58
N LEU A 83 11.38 -1.03 4.57
CA LEU A 83 9.95 -1.26 4.43
C LEU A 83 9.14 0.03 4.58
N THR A 84 8.80 0.65 3.45
CA THR A 84 7.92 1.82 3.38
C THR A 84 6.47 1.53 3.86
N ASN A 85 6.04 0.27 3.88
CA ASN A 85 4.66 -0.15 4.25
C ASN A 85 4.58 -0.99 5.54
N ARG A 86 5.59 -0.92 6.42
CA ARG A 86 5.60 -1.69 7.68
C ARG A 86 4.36 -1.46 8.56
N TYR A 87 3.85 -0.23 8.58
CA TYR A 87 2.66 0.14 9.35
C TYR A 87 1.44 -0.69 8.96
N ALA A 88 1.18 -0.85 7.67
CA ALA A 88 0.04 -1.61 7.18
C ALA A 88 0.10 -3.08 7.61
N ILE A 89 1.28 -3.69 7.64
CA ILE A 89 1.47 -5.08 8.06
C ILE A 89 1.16 -5.23 9.56
N PHE A 90 1.72 -4.36 10.40
CA PHE A 90 1.51 -4.41 11.85
C PHE A 90 0.07 -4.06 12.23
N ASP A 91 -0.55 -3.10 11.56
CA ASP A 91 -1.95 -2.76 11.77
C ASP A 91 -2.87 -3.93 11.43
N ASN A 92 -2.60 -4.66 10.33
CA ASN A 92 -3.33 -5.88 10.00
C ASN A 92 -3.19 -6.97 11.07
N ILE A 93 -1.99 -7.17 11.64
CA ILE A 93 -1.79 -8.13 12.72
C ILE A 93 -2.59 -7.75 13.97
N LEU A 94 -2.57 -6.46 14.35
CA LEU A 94 -3.39 -5.97 15.47
C LEU A 94 -4.88 -6.08 15.19
N LEU A 95 -5.31 -5.84 13.97
CA LEU A 95 -6.70 -5.99 13.56
C LEU A 95 -7.17 -7.44 13.68
N VAL A 96 -6.34 -8.41 13.26
CA VAL A 96 -6.63 -9.84 13.43
C VAL A 96 -6.73 -10.22 14.92
N ASP A 97 -5.85 -9.69 15.80
CA ASP A 97 -5.94 -9.92 17.24
C ASP A 97 -7.20 -9.29 17.84
N ALA A 98 -7.52 -8.06 17.44
CA ALA A 98 -8.75 -7.38 17.86
C ALA A 98 -10.00 -8.17 17.45
N TYR A 99 -10.08 -8.59 16.17
CA TYR A 99 -11.18 -9.43 15.67
C TYR A 99 -11.34 -10.72 16.47
N ARG A 100 -10.22 -11.39 16.81
CA ARG A 100 -10.26 -12.61 17.58
C ARG A 100 -10.78 -12.39 19.01
N ARG A 101 -10.40 -11.28 19.67
CA ARG A 101 -10.88 -10.93 21.02
C ARG A 101 -12.35 -10.57 21.05
N THR A 102 -12.85 -9.98 19.97
CA THR A 102 -14.25 -9.56 19.83
C THR A 102 -15.13 -10.62 19.17
N LYS A 103 -14.64 -11.85 18.96
CA LYS A 103 -15.37 -12.91 18.26
C LYS A 103 -16.76 -13.19 18.85
N GLU A 104 -16.91 -13.04 20.16
CA GLU A 104 -18.18 -13.20 20.87
C GLU A 104 -19.02 -11.91 20.89
N MET A 105 -18.44 -10.77 20.47
CA MET A 105 -19.06 -9.46 20.37
C MET A 105 -19.12 -9.05 18.88
N GLN A 106 -19.98 -9.68 18.10
CA GLN A 106 -20.01 -9.56 16.62
C GLN A 106 -20.23 -8.14 16.10
N GLU A 107 -20.67 -7.20 16.93
CA GLU A 107 -20.97 -5.82 16.56
C GLU A 107 -19.84 -4.83 16.82
N VAL A 108 -18.72 -5.25 17.41
CA VAL A 108 -17.63 -4.35 17.82
C VAL A 108 -16.71 -4.00 16.65
N LEU A 109 -16.52 -4.94 15.72
CA LEU A 109 -15.69 -4.74 14.52
C LEU A 109 -16.52 -5.03 13.29
N LEU A 110 -16.83 -3.97 12.56
CA LEU A 110 -17.58 -4.05 11.32
C LEU A 110 -16.61 -3.95 10.13
N PHE A 111 -16.63 -4.96 9.27
CA PHE A 111 -15.87 -4.97 8.02
C PHE A 111 -16.82 -4.82 6.85
N GLU A 112 -16.42 -4.04 5.85
CA GLU A 112 -17.10 -4.09 4.56
C GLU A 112 -16.99 -5.50 3.99
N ARG A 113 -18.15 -6.13 3.72
CA ARG A 113 -18.18 -7.45 3.10
C ARG A 113 -17.60 -7.37 1.69
N GLN A 114 -16.52 -8.09 1.46
CA GLN A 114 -16.00 -8.34 0.12
C GLN A 114 -16.41 -9.75 -0.28
N GLU A 115 -17.34 -9.85 -1.21
CA GLU A 115 -17.87 -11.15 -1.66
C GLU A 115 -16.91 -11.94 -2.56
N LYS A 116 -15.84 -11.31 -3.04
CA LYS A 116 -14.90 -11.95 -3.96
C LYS A 116 -13.47 -11.93 -3.40
N THR A 117 -12.79 -13.05 -3.60
CA THR A 117 -11.34 -13.11 -3.41
C THR A 117 -10.68 -12.13 -4.38
N LEU A 118 -9.82 -11.26 -3.86
CA LEU A 118 -9.11 -10.25 -4.66
C LEU A 118 -7.92 -10.86 -5.47
N GLY A 119 -7.96 -12.18 -5.74
CA GLY A 119 -6.91 -12.88 -6.46
C GLY A 119 -5.64 -13.12 -5.62
N LEU A 120 -5.70 -12.96 -4.30
CA LEU A 120 -4.54 -13.13 -3.40
C LEU A 120 -3.93 -14.53 -3.45
N ASN A 121 -4.72 -15.54 -3.81
CA ASN A 121 -4.26 -16.90 -4.03
C ASN A 121 -3.22 -17.05 -5.16
N HIS A 122 -3.07 -16.05 -6.02
CA HIS A 122 -2.09 -16.05 -7.11
C HIS A 122 -0.76 -15.41 -6.72
N ILE A 123 -0.68 -14.76 -5.57
CA ILE A 123 0.52 -13.98 -5.17
C ILE A 123 1.74 -14.88 -5.04
N GLU A 124 1.61 -16.02 -4.38
CA GLU A 124 2.72 -16.94 -4.14
C GLU A 124 3.31 -17.47 -5.46
N ASP A 125 2.45 -17.94 -6.36
CA ASP A 125 2.86 -18.45 -7.69
C ASP A 125 3.54 -17.36 -8.53
N ILE A 126 3.03 -16.12 -8.46
CA ILE A 126 3.63 -14.99 -9.20
C ILE A 126 5.01 -14.65 -8.64
N ILE A 127 5.17 -14.62 -7.31
CA ILE A 127 6.46 -14.38 -6.66
C ILE A 127 7.45 -15.48 -7.06
N GLU A 128 7.03 -16.75 -7.00
CA GLU A 128 7.87 -17.88 -7.44
C GLU A 128 8.33 -17.72 -8.90
N ALA A 129 7.42 -17.31 -9.80
CA ALA A 129 7.75 -17.09 -11.20
C ALA A 129 8.75 -15.95 -11.38
N ILE A 130 8.63 -14.89 -10.56
CA ILE A 130 9.55 -13.76 -10.53
C ILE A 130 10.94 -14.22 -10.08
N GLU A 131 11.05 -14.94 -8.99
CA GLU A 131 12.30 -15.44 -8.41
C GLU A 131 13.01 -16.43 -9.34
N LYS A 132 12.25 -17.36 -9.92
CA LYS A 132 12.78 -18.39 -10.81
C LYS A 132 12.96 -17.93 -12.27
N HIS A 133 12.71 -16.66 -12.57
CA HIS A 133 12.79 -16.10 -13.92
C HIS A 133 11.97 -16.88 -14.95
N ARG A 134 10.71 -17.19 -14.63
CA ARG A 134 9.78 -17.95 -15.48
C ARG A 134 8.64 -17.07 -15.95
N THR A 135 8.00 -17.47 -17.07
CA THR A 135 6.73 -16.87 -17.49
C THR A 135 5.57 -17.43 -16.66
N VAL A 136 4.49 -16.67 -16.62
CA VAL A 136 3.19 -17.11 -16.11
C VAL A 136 2.19 -17.16 -17.24
N ARG A 137 1.38 -18.22 -17.27
CA ARG A 137 0.27 -18.39 -18.21
C ARG A 137 -1.03 -18.34 -17.44
N PHE A 138 -2.01 -17.58 -17.95
CA PHE A 138 -3.31 -17.44 -17.31
C PHE A 138 -4.38 -17.03 -18.31
N PHE A 139 -5.65 -17.21 -17.94
CA PHE A 139 -6.76 -16.60 -18.63
C PHE A 139 -7.11 -15.27 -17.95
N TYR A 140 -7.31 -14.24 -18.77
CA TYR A 140 -7.65 -12.89 -18.32
C TYR A 140 -8.97 -12.44 -18.92
N THR A 141 -9.91 -12.01 -18.06
CA THR A 141 -11.22 -11.50 -18.47
C THR A 141 -11.27 -9.99 -18.24
N LYS A 142 -11.42 -9.21 -19.31
CA LYS A 142 -11.74 -7.79 -19.18
C LYS A 142 -13.22 -7.63 -18.92
N PHE A 143 -13.58 -6.75 -18.00
CA PHE A 143 -14.98 -6.58 -17.58
C PHE A 143 -15.94 -6.27 -18.74
N TRP A 144 -15.48 -5.48 -19.72
CA TRP A 144 -16.32 -5.07 -20.87
C TRP A 144 -16.30 -6.05 -22.05
N GLU A 145 -15.35 -6.97 -22.11
CA GLU A 145 -15.26 -7.97 -23.19
C GLU A 145 -16.03 -9.25 -22.84
N GLY A 146 -16.13 -9.59 -21.54
CA GLY A 146 -16.80 -10.79 -21.05
C GLY A 146 -16.15 -12.12 -21.47
N VAL A 147 -15.10 -12.08 -22.30
CA VAL A 147 -14.43 -13.26 -22.86
C VAL A 147 -13.04 -13.40 -22.22
N ALA A 148 -12.80 -14.58 -21.66
CA ALA A 148 -11.49 -14.94 -21.14
C ALA A 148 -10.50 -15.19 -22.28
N ARG A 149 -9.37 -14.49 -22.26
CA ARG A 149 -8.29 -14.68 -23.23
C ARG A 149 -7.04 -15.20 -22.55
N GLN A 150 -6.45 -16.24 -23.11
CA GLN A 150 -5.19 -16.76 -22.62
C GLN A 150 -4.05 -15.74 -22.84
N ARG A 151 -3.20 -15.59 -21.84
CA ARG A 151 -2.03 -14.74 -21.83
C ARG A 151 -0.83 -15.54 -21.32
N GLU A 152 0.33 -15.30 -21.92
CA GLU A 152 1.62 -15.74 -21.38
C GLU A 152 2.50 -14.51 -21.23
N MET A 153 2.93 -14.23 -19.99
CA MET A 153 3.54 -12.96 -19.64
C MET A 153 4.80 -13.20 -18.81
N VAL A 154 5.75 -12.29 -18.94
CA VAL A 154 6.92 -12.21 -18.07
C VAL A 154 6.53 -11.35 -16.86
N PRO A 155 6.45 -11.91 -15.65
CA PRO A 155 6.07 -11.16 -14.45
C PRO A 155 7.25 -10.30 -13.96
N TYR A 156 6.97 -9.10 -13.49
CA TYR A 156 7.97 -8.17 -12.96
C TYR A 156 7.70 -7.76 -11.52
N ALA A 157 6.46 -7.46 -11.17
CA ALA A 157 6.07 -7.01 -9.84
C ALA A 157 4.59 -7.23 -9.55
N LEU A 158 4.25 -7.12 -8.28
CA LEU A 158 2.89 -7.00 -7.79
C LEU A 158 2.70 -5.58 -7.25
N LYS A 159 1.61 -4.92 -7.63
CA LYS A 159 1.25 -3.58 -7.17
C LYS A 159 -0.15 -3.57 -6.58
N GLU A 160 -0.28 -3.01 -5.39
CA GLU A 160 -1.59 -2.73 -4.79
C GLU A 160 -2.07 -1.33 -5.20
N HIS A 161 -3.37 -1.21 -5.47
CA HIS A 161 -4.06 0.07 -5.62
C HIS A 161 -5.55 -0.11 -5.30
N ASN A 162 -6.09 0.75 -4.44
CA ASN A 162 -7.48 0.74 -4.03
C ASN A 162 -7.98 -0.64 -3.60
N ARG A 163 -7.21 -1.31 -2.72
CA ARG A 163 -7.48 -2.66 -2.18
C ARG A 163 -7.50 -3.78 -3.23
N ARG A 164 -6.99 -3.53 -4.45
CA ARG A 164 -6.82 -4.55 -5.50
C ARG A 164 -5.35 -4.74 -5.81
N TRP A 165 -4.99 -5.99 -6.04
CA TRP A 165 -3.65 -6.34 -6.47
C TRP A 165 -3.57 -6.51 -7.98
N TYR A 166 -2.48 -6.10 -8.54
CA TYR A 166 -2.21 -6.12 -9.98
C TYR A 166 -0.85 -6.77 -10.24
N LEU A 167 -0.84 -7.71 -11.19
CA LEU A 167 0.39 -8.21 -11.77
C LEU A 167 0.90 -7.18 -12.80
N ILE A 168 2.10 -6.70 -12.60
CA ILE A 168 2.83 -5.89 -13.58
C ILE A 168 3.69 -6.85 -14.40
N ALA A 169 3.40 -6.93 -15.69
CA ALA A 169 4.05 -7.90 -16.58
C ALA A 169 4.21 -7.31 -17.98
N ALA A 170 5.12 -7.93 -18.76
CA ALA A 170 5.35 -7.60 -20.17
C ALA A 170 5.28 -8.86 -21.03
N GLU A 171 4.99 -8.70 -22.31
CA GLU A 171 5.11 -9.80 -23.28
C GLU A 171 6.58 -10.10 -23.54
N HIS A 172 6.91 -11.37 -23.74
CA HIS A 172 8.31 -11.75 -24.01
C HIS A 172 8.89 -11.06 -25.25
N LYS A 173 8.04 -10.80 -26.26
CA LYS A 173 8.43 -10.13 -27.49
C LYS A 173 8.54 -8.62 -27.35
N GLU A 174 7.88 -8.05 -26.36
CA GLU A 174 7.83 -6.61 -26.08
C GLU A 174 8.17 -6.32 -24.60
N PRO A 175 9.41 -6.59 -24.18
CA PRO A 175 9.80 -6.66 -22.77
C PRO A 175 9.80 -5.28 -22.07
N MET A 176 9.56 -4.19 -22.79
CA MET A 176 9.46 -2.83 -22.24
C MET A 176 8.03 -2.30 -22.26
N GLN A 177 7.06 -3.02 -22.82
CA GLN A 177 5.64 -2.65 -22.78
C GLN A 177 4.96 -3.29 -21.58
N PHE A 178 4.98 -2.60 -20.46
CA PHE A 178 4.37 -3.08 -19.22
C PHE A 178 2.86 -2.94 -19.26
N LYS A 179 2.18 -3.97 -18.77
CA LYS A 179 0.72 -4.04 -18.61
C LYS A 179 0.39 -4.41 -17.18
N ALA A 180 -0.70 -3.87 -16.64
CA ALA A 180 -1.23 -4.19 -15.33
C ALA A 180 -2.45 -5.11 -15.47
N PHE A 181 -2.41 -6.26 -14.81
CA PHE A 181 -3.48 -7.27 -14.80
C PHE A 181 -4.03 -7.41 -13.38
N GLY A 182 -5.30 -7.01 -13.15
CA GLY A 182 -5.94 -7.23 -11.85
C GLY A 182 -6.02 -8.71 -11.53
N LEU A 183 -5.55 -9.12 -10.36
CA LEU A 183 -5.51 -10.52 -9.95
C LEU A 183 -6.90 -11.13 -9.82
N ASP A 184 -7.90 -10.32 -9.48
CA ASP A 184 -9.32 -10.69 -9.40
C ASP A 184 -9.94 -11.10 -10.75
N ARG A 185 -9.24 -10.85 -11.85
CA ARG A 185 -9.64 -11.16 -13.23
C ARG A 185 -8.77 -12.24 -13.87
N ILE A 186 -7.86 -12.80 -13.11
CA ILE A 186 -6.98 -13.90 -13.51
C ILE A 186 -7.63 -15.22 -13.09
N SER A 187 -7.63 -16.21 -13.99
CA SER A 187 -8.03 -17.57 -13.70
C SER A 187 -7.04 -18.57 -14.33
N GLN A 188 -6.95 -19.76 -13.74
CA GLN A 188 -6.07 -20.85 -14.20
C GLN A 188 -4.62 -20.37 -14.39
N LEU A 189 -4.09 -19.65 -13.41
CA LEU A 189 -2.69 -19.21 -13.43
C LEU A 189 -1.78 -20.40 -13.20
N GLU A 190 -0.76 -20.54 -14.03
CA GLU A 190 0.30 -21.53 -13.91
C GLU A 190 1.67 -20.90 -14.16
N VAL A 191 2.67 -21.32 -13.39
CA VAL A 191 4.07 -20.98 -13.61
C VAL A 191 4.61 -21.93 -14.68
N THR A 192 5.03 -21.40 -15.81
CA THR A 192 5.49 -22.24 -16.93
C THR A 192 6.93 -22.74 -16.71
N SER A 193 7.36 -23.71 -17.53
CA SER A 193 8.77 -24.13 -17.57
C SER A 193 9.68 -23.17 -18.34
N THR A 194 9.11 -22.19 -19.05
CA THR A 194 9.84 -21.25 -19.91
C THR A 194 10.66 -20.29 -19.07
N LYS A 195 11.98 -20.38 -19.15
CA LYS A 195 12.91 -19.42 -18.53
C LYS A 195 13.08 -18.22 -19.42
N VAL A 196 13.10 -17.04 -18.81
CA VAL A 196 13.26 -15.75 -19.51
C VAL A 196 14.38 -14.93 -18.89
N GLN A 197 15.16 -14.31 -19.75
CA GLN A 197 16.11 -13.29 -19.30
C GLN A 197 15.36 -11.94 -19.20
N ARG A 198 14.99 -11.56 -17.97
CA ARG A 198 14.32 -10.26 -17.74
C ARG A 198 15.29 -9.11 -17.93
N LYS A 199 14.85 -8.05 -18.58
CA LYS A 199 15.59 -6.79 -18.57
C LYS A 199 15.56 -6.21 -17.16
N LYS A 200 16.68 -5.66 -16.69
CA LYS A 200 16.73 -4.91 -15.45
C LYS A 200 15.92 -3.61 -15.64
N VAL A 201 14.81 -3.50 -14.95
CA VAL A 201 13.94 -2.32 -14.94
C VAL A 201 13.69 -1.95 -13.50
N ASN A 202 13.83 -0.68 -13.19
CA ASN A 202 13.38 -0.17 -11.91
C ASN A 202 11.86 0.04 -11.99
N ILE A 203 11.10 -0.94 -11.48
CA ILE A 203 9.63 -0.89 -11.50
C ILE A 203 9.10 0.24 -10.63
N GLU A 204 9.75 0.54 -9.50
CA GLU A 204 9.38 1.66 -8.65
C GLU A 204 9.47 2.99 -9.41
N ALA A 205 10.53 3.18 -10.20
CA ALA A 205 10.70 4.37 -11.03
C ALA A 205 9.57 4.54 -12.08
N LEU A 206 9.00 3.43 -12.59
CA LEU A 206 7.86 3.48 -13.52
C LEU A 206 6.61 4.07 -12.86
N PHE A 207 6.46 3.87 -11.56
CA PHE A 207 5.29 4.34 -10.80
C PHE A 207 5.55 5.60 -9.99
N LYS A 208 6.80 6.11 -10.00
CA LYS A 208 7.19 7.27 -9.19
C LYS A 208 6.30 8.50 -9.40
N ASN A 209 5.84 8.70 -10.64
CA ASN A 209 4.98 9.82 -11.02
C ASN A 209 3.63 9.32 -11.57
N THR A 210 3.13 8.19 -11.06
CA THR A 210 1.89 7.58 -11.54
C THR A 210 0.90 7.43 -10.39
N TYR A 211 -0.28 7.99 -10.56
CA TYR A 211 -1.42 7.66 -9.69
C TYR A 211 -2.10 6.39 -10.24
N GLY A 212 -2.25 5.38 -9.37
CA GLY A 212 -2.89 4.13 -9.78
C GLY A 212 -1.95 3.12 -10.43
N VAL A 213 -2.48 2.41 -11.43
CA VAL A 213 -1.82 1.27 -12.07
C VAL A 213 -1.66 1.40 -13.59
N MET A 214 -2.17 2.47 -14.17
CA MET A 214 -2.01 2.72 -15.60
C MET A 214 -0.62 3.27 -15.88
N ILE A 215 0.14 2.53 -16.66
CA ILE A 215 1.50 2.89 -17.06
C ILE A 215 1.41 3.61 -18.41
N ASP A 216 1.81 4.87 -18.44
CA ASP A 216 2.02 5.64 -19.64
C ASP A 216 3.48 6.10 -19.68
N MET A 217 4.26 5.48 -20.56
CA MET A 217 5.68 5.79 -20.75
C MET A 217 5.91 6.89 -21.81
N GLY A 218 4.87 7.29 -22.52
CA GLY A 218 4.96 8.29 -23.60
C GLY A 218 4.75 9.72 -23.14
N THR A 219 4.01 9.90 -22.04
CA THR A 219 3.68 11.23 -21.52
C THR A 219 4.62 11.59 -20.37
N PRO A 220 5.32 12.73 -20.43
CA PRO A 220 6.15 13.18 -19.31
C PRO A 220 5.30 13.57 -18.11
N PRO A 221 5.83 13.41 -16.88
CA PRO A 221 5.19 13.96 -15.68
C PRO A 221 5.02 15.47 -15.80
N GLN A 222 3.87 15.96 -15.35
CA GLN A 222 3.50 17.37 -15.38
C GLN A 222 3.23 17.86 -13.96
N GLU A 223 3.46 19.14 -13.71
CA GLU A 223 3.01 19.77 -12.49
C GLU A 223 1.51 19.99 -12.57
N ILE A 224 0.77 19.38 -11.65
CA ILE A 224 -0.68 19.47 -11.55
C ILE A 224 -1.01 20.28 -10.32
N ILE A 225 -1.80 21.33 -10.50
CA ILE A 225 -2.25 22.21 -9.40
C ILE A 225 -3.74 21.99 -9.20
N LEU A 226 -4.10 21.57 -7.99
CA LEU A 226 -5.48 21.36 -7.55
C LEU A 226 -5.82 22.33 -6.42
N SER A 227 -7.02 22.88 -6.49
CA SER A 227 -7.63 23.67 -5.42
C SER A 227 -8.81 22.88 -4.85
N PHE A 228 -8.83 22.70 -3.55
CA PHE A 228 -9.91 22.07 -2.80
C PHE A 228 -10.62 23.11 -1.96
N ASP A 229 -11.91 22.89 -1.65
CA ASP A 229 -12.53 23.64 -0.56
C ASP A 229 -11.82 23.35 0.78
N TYR A 230 -12.07 24.15 1.77
CA TYR A 230 -11.42 24.05 3.07
C TYR A 230 -11.60 22.67 3.71
N GLU A 231 -12.82 22.11 3.70
CA GLU A 231 -13.12 20.83 4.35
C GLU A 231 -12.39 19.65 3.69
N GLN A 232 -12.49 19.54 2.38
CA GLN A 232 -11.79 18.48 1.62
C GLN A 232 -10.27 18.65 1.69
N GLY A 233 -9.81 19.87 1.74
CA GLY A 233 -8.40 20.19 1.92
C GLY A 233 -7.82 19.59 3.20
N GLN A 234 -8.58 19.55 4.31
CA GLN A 234 -8.11 18.93 5.56
C GLN A 234 -7.87 17.42 5.37
N TYR A 235 -8.78 16.72 4.65
CA TYR A 235 -8.59 15.29 4.33
C TYR A 235 -7.35 15.07 3.45
N ILE A 236 -7.15 15.92 2.44
CA ILE A 236 -6.01 15.82 1.53
C ILE A 236 -4.67 16.10 2.23
N LYS A 237 -4.64 16.94 3.25
CA LYS A 237 -3.44 17.17 4.06
C LYS A 237 -3.10 15.96 4.93
N THR A 238 -4.10 15.28 5.47
CA THR A 238 -3.91 14.12 6.35
C THR A 238 -3.68 12.82 5.59
N LEU A 239 -4.23 12.70 4.38
CA LEU A 239 -4.05 11.56 3.48
C LEU A 239 -3.67 12.06 2.08
N PRO A 240 -2.39 12.34 1.83
CA PRO A 240 -1.93 12.85 0.55
C PRO A 240 -2.27 11.91 -0.62
N LEU A 241 -2.69 12.47 -1.74
CA LEU A 241 -3.01 11.72 -2.96
C LEU A 241 -1.78 11.00 -3.53
N HIS A 242 -0.60 11.59 -3.37
CA HIS A 242 0.64 11.05 -3.91
C HIS A 242 1.85 11.58 -3.12
N PRO A 243 2.97 10.83 -3.01
CA PRO A 243 4.18 11.28 -2.32
C PRO A 243 4.78 12.59 -2.85
N SER A 244 4.50 12.96 -4.11
CA SER A 244 4.95 14.26 -4.67
C SER A 244 4.11 15.45 -4.25
N GLN A 245 3.06 15.26 -3.44
CA GLN A 245 2.17 16.33 -3.01
C GLN A 245 2.91 17.39 -2.21
N LYS A 246 2.71 18.66 -2.59
CA LYS A 246 3.19 19.83 -1.86
C LYS A 246 2.03 20.76 -1.60
N LEU A 247 1.96 21.29 -0.38
CA LEU A 247 1.02 22.33 -0.02
C LEU A 247 1.50 23.65 -0.59
N LEU A 248 0.64 24.35 -1.33
CA LEU A 248 0.92 25.67 -1.92
C LEU A 248 0.21 26.77 -1.15
N GLU A 249 -1.05 26.52 -0.74
CA GLU A 249 -1.88 27.48 0.00
C GLU A 249 -2.80 26.73 0.96
N ASP A 250 -3.05 27.33 2.12
CA ASP A 250 -3.89 26.77 3.18
C ASP A 250 -4.55 27.93 3.93
N ASN A 251 -5.79 28.25 3.58
CA ASN A 251 -6.57 29.31 4.20
C ASN A 251 -8.04 28.87 4.38
N GLU A 252 -8.90 29.76 4.87
CA GLU A 252 -10.32 29.45 5.14
C GLU A 252 -11.15 29.24 3.86
N ASP A 253 -10.68 29.72 2.71
CA ASP A 253 -11.40 29.64 1.43
C ASP A 253 -10.98 28.40 0.62
N GLU A 254 -9.67 28.09 0.61
CA GLU A 254 -9.14 26.98 -0.19
C GLU A 254 -7.89 26.34 0.42
N VAL A 255 -7.68 25.07 0.05
CA VAL A 255 -6.40 24.37 0.19
C VAL A 255 -5.89 24.05 -1.21
N ARG A 256 -4.76 24.64 -1.59
CA ARG A 256 -4.14 24.41 -2.91
C ARG A 256 -2.91 23.54 -2.77
N ILE A 257 -2.82 22.54 -3.63
CA ILE A 257 -1.68 21.62 -3.67
C ILE A 257 -1.08 21.56 -5.07
N SER A 258 0.20 21.18 -5.13
CA SER A 258 0.82 20.74 -6.39
C SER A 258 1.21 19.26 -6.30
N LEU A 259 1.19 18.59 -7.44
CA LEU A 259 1.58 17.19 -7.64
C LEU A 259 2.45 17.11 -8.90
N LEU A 260 3.42 16.19 -8.91
CA LEU A 260 4.18 15.88 -10.13
C LEU A 260 3.76 14.49 -10.61
N LEU A 261 2.83 14.44 -11.59
CA LEU A 261 2.22 13.20 -12.07
C LEU A 261 2.06 13.18 -13.59
N VAL A 262 2.04 11.96 -14.12
CA VAL A 262 1.47 11.71 -15.44
C VAL A 262 -0.06 11.72 -15.29
N PRO A 263 -0.81 12.57 -16.01
CA PRO A 263 -2.27 12.67 -15.91
C PRO A 263 -2.95 11.48 -16.59
N THR A 264 -2.88 10.31 -15.94
CA THR A 264 -3.53 9.09 -16.43
C THR A 264 -5.03 9.08 -16.15
N TYR A 265 -5.78 8.22 -16.86
CA TYR A 265 -7.22 8.04 -16.61
C TYR A 265 -7.54 7.71 -15.14
N ASN A 266 -6.69 6.92 -14.44
CA ASN A 266 -6.89 6.68 -13.02
C ASN A 266 -6.91 7.97 -12.20
N PHE A 267 -6.04 8.94 -12.55
CA PHE A 267 -5.98 10.20 -11.84
C PHE A 267 -7.15 11.12 -12.20
N VAL A 268 -7.54 11.16 -13.48
CA VAL A 268 -8.76 11.89 -13.91
C VAL A 268 -9.99 11.40 -13.13
N MET A 269 -10.16 10.08 -13.02
CA MET A 269 -11.28 9.49 -12.27
C MET A 269 -11.19 9.78 -10.76
N GLU A 270 -10.00 9.85 -10.18
CA GLU A 270 -9.80 10.26 -8.79
C GLU A 270 -10.25 11.71 -8.55
N ILE A 271 -9.95 12.62 -9.50
CA ILE A 271 -10.43 14.00 -9.45
C ILE A 271 -11.97 14.04 -9.61
N CYS A 272 -12.50 13.34 -10.61
CA CYS A 272 -13.95 13.31 -10.85
C CYS A 272 -14.74 12.74 -9.66
N ALA A 273 -14.17 11.78 -8.91
CA ALA A 273 -14.81 11.23 -7.71
C ALA A 273 -15.01 12.27 -6.60
N ARG A 274 -14.23 13.35 -6.58
CA ARG A 274 -14.40 14.48 -5.64
C ARG A 274 -15.37 15.54 -6.13
N SER A 275 -15.79 15.44 -7.40
CA SER A 275 -16.84 16.27 -7.99
C SER A 275 -16.59 17.79 -7.77
N GLN A 276 -17.55 18.45 -7.13
CA GLN A 276 -17.57 19.91 -6.90
C GLN A 276 -16.52 20.42 -5.90
N TYR A 277 -15.90 19.51 -5.15
CA TYR A 277 -14.99 19.86 -4.06
C TYR A 277 -13.54 20.06 -4.51
N VAL A 278 -13.25 19.83 -5.78
CA VAL A 278 -11.91 20.01 -6.35
C VAL A 278 -11.95 20.71 -7.70
N LYS A 279 -11.04 21.65 -7.91
CA LYS A 279 -10.83 22.32 -9.17
C LYS A 279 -9.41 22.11 -9.66
N VAL A 280 -9.28 21.72 -10.93
CA VAL A 280 -7.98 21.65 -11.60
C VAL A 280 -7.61 23.07 -12.06
N LEU A 281 -6.52 23.61 -11.53
CA LEU A 281 -6.00 24.91 -11.92
C LEU A 281 -4.95 24.79 -13.03
N ALA A 282 -4.17 23.71 -13.03
CA ALA A 282 -3.18 23.39 -14.05
C ALA A 282 -2.97 21.87 -14.15
N PRO A 283 -2.58 21.34 -15.31
CA PRO A 283 -2.56 22.00 -16.62
C PRO A 283 -3.96 22.13 -17.23
N ALA A 284 -4.13 23.06 -18.17
CA ALA A 284 -5.42 23.34 -18.79
C ALA A 284 -6.02 22.12 -19.53
N ILE A 285 -5.17 21.26 -20.10
CA ILE A 285 -5.61 20.03 -20.79
C ILE A 285 -6.31 19.09 -19.82
N LEU A 286 -5.75 18.88 -18.63
CA LEU A 286 -6.37 18.06 -17.58
C LEU A 286 -7.67 18.69 -17.08
N ALA A 287 -7.71 20.01 -16.91
CA ALA A 287 -8.92 20.72 -16.50
C ALA A 287 -10.07 20.52 -17.51
N GLU A 288 -9.77 20.58 -18.80
CA GLU A 288 -10.78 20.36 -19.86
C GLU A 288 -11.23 18.89 -19.91
N GLU A 289 -10.33 17.92 -19.73
CA GLU A 289 -10.68 16.51 -19.66
C GLU A 289 -11.61 16.21 -18.48
N VAL A 290 -11.30 16.71 -17.28
CA VAL A 290 -12.16 16.58 -16.09
C VAL A 290 -13.52 17.23 -16.33
N LYS A 291 -13.55 18.43 -16.90
CA LYS A 291 -14.78 19.14 -17.24
C LYS A 291 -15.68 18.34 -18.18
N GLU A 292 -15.11 17.71 -19.21
CA GLU A 292 -15.87 16.86 -20.14
C GLU A 292 -16.45 15.61 -19.42
N HIS A 293 -15.72 15.00 -18.51
CA HIS A 293 -16.24 13.89 -17.69
C HIS A 293 -17.40 14.33 -16.82
N LEU A 294 -17.26 15.44 -16.10
CA LEU A 294 -18.31 15.98 -15.23
C LEU A 294 -19.54 16.42 -16.03
N LYS A 295 -19.34 17.01 -17.21
CA LYS A 295 -20.43 17.39 -18.12
C LYS A 295 -21.22 16.15 -18.56
N LYS A 296 -20.55 15.09 -19.01
CA LYS A 296 -21.21 13.82 -19.37
C LYS A 296 -21.93 13.19 -18.19
N ALA A 297 -21.40 13.31 -16.98
CA ALA A 297 -22.06 12.85 -15.78
C ALA A 297 -23.36 13.65 -15.51
N TYR A 298 -23.31 14.96 -15.61
CA TYR A 298 -24.46 15.84 -15.44
C TYR A 298 -25.58 15.57 -16.48
N GLU A 299 -25.18 15.37 -17.75
CA GLU A 299 -26.12 15.08 -18.85
C GLU A 299 -26.92 13.78 -18.65
N GLN A 300 -26.48 12.84 -17.79
CA GLN A 300 -27.23 11.62 -17.47
C GLN A 300 -28.42 11.89 -16.51
N TYR A 301 -28.51 13.06 -15.91
CA TYR A 301 -29.58 13.46 -14.98
C TYR A 301 -30.57 14.47 -15.59
N LEU A 302 -30.36 14.83 -16.85
CA LEU A 302 -31.28 15.67 -17.62
C LEU A 302 -32.27 14.80 -18.40
#